data_4b79b4c143343778cea278880ca99de0
#
_entry.id   4b79b4c143343778cea278880ca99de0
#
_cell.length_a   1.000
_cell.length_b   1.000
_cell.length_c   1.000
_cell.angle_alpha   90.00
_cell.angle_beta   90.00
_cell.angle_gamma   90.00
#
_symmetry.space_group_name_H-M   'P 1'
#
loop_
_entity.id
_entity.type
_entity.pdbx_description
1 polymer ?
#
loop_
_entity_poly.entity_id
_entity_poly.type
_entity_poly.pdbx_seq_one_letter_code
_entity_poly.pdbx_strand_id
1 'polypeptide(L)'
;MSKMHVSTTINGEPMEFLCEAHDSMLDALRGPLGLTGAKEGCGTGDCGACSITVDGRLVCACLMLAVESEGKSLGTIEGMSLGGELLPLQRKFLEMAELQCGICTPGVLIAAKSLLEKNPNPTETEVRFGLAGNLCRCTGYDKIVRAVMETAAEMRGAA
;
A
#
# COMPACT_ATOMS: atom_id res chain seq x y z
N MET A 1 -24.28 -12.11 15.64
CA MET A 1 -24.42 -11.96 14.18
C MET A 1 -23.68 -13.11 13.52
N SER A 2 -24.11 -13.61 12.36
CA SER A 2 -23.43 -14.71 11.68
C SER A 2 -22.19 -14.17 10.97
N LYS A 3 -21.02 -14.74 11.28
CA LYS A 3 -19.78 -14.42 10.57
C LYS A 3 -19.86 -14.94 9.14
N MET A 4 -19.31 -14.19 8.21
CA MET A 4 -19.19 -14.55 6.80
C MET A 4 -17.80 -15.11 6.56
N HIS A 5 -17.72 -16.22 5.83
CA HIS A 5 -16.46 -16.80 5.40
C HIS A 5 -16.05 -16.14 4.07
N VAL A 6 -14.79 -15.76 3.96
CA VAL A 6 -14.21 -15.11 2.77
C VAL A 6 -12.94 -15.86 2.37
N SER A 7 -12.86 -16.20 1.08
CA SER A 7 -11.68 -16.80 0.45
C SER A 7 -11.08 -15.80 -0.55
N THR A 8 -9.80 -15.48 -0.41
CA THR A 8 -9.12 -14.46 -1.21
C THR A 8 -7.65 -14.84 -1.41
N THR A 9 -6.95 -14.14 -2.30
CA THR A 9 -5.50 -14.26 -2.42
C THR A 9 -4.85 -12.98 -1.87
N ILE A 10 -3.92 -13.10 -0.93
CA ILE A 10 -3.20 -11.95 -0.38
C ILE A 10 -1.70 -12.16 -0.58
N ASN A 11 -1.05 -11.22 -1.26
CA ASN A 11 0.38 -11.28 -1.56
C ASN A 11 0.81 -12.57 -2.30
N GLY A 12 -0.09 -13.11 -3.14
CA GLY A 12 0.12 -14.34 -3.87
C GLY A 12 -0.24 -15.64 -3.14
N GLU A 13 -0.60 -15.55 -1.85
CA GLU A 13 -0.96 -16.70 -1.03
C GLU A 13 -2.49 -16.80 -0.87
N PRO A 14 -3.10 -17.98 -1.03
CA PRO A 14 -4.51 -18.19 -0.75
C PRO A 14 -4.76 -18.04 0.76
N MET A 15 -5.73 -17.25 1.13
CA MET A 15 -6.09 -16.98 2.53
C MET A 15 -7.60 -17.03 2.73
N GLU A 16 -8.00 -17.54 3.89
CA GLU A 16 -9.40 -17.62 4.31
C GLU A 16 -9.55 -16.96 5.68
N PHE A 17 -10.64 -16.24 5.88
CA PHE A 17 -10.92 -15.61 7.16
C PHE A 17 -12.43 -15.47 7.40
N LEU A 18 -12.77 -15.17 8.65
CA LEU A 18 -14.15 -14.88 9.06
C LEU A 18 -14.26 -13.39 9.41
N CYS A 19 -15.29 -12.72 8.90
CA CYS A 19 -15.58 -11.34 9.21
C CYS A 19 -17.08 -11.12 9.46
N GLU A 20 -17.41 -10.01 10.09
CA GLU A 20 -18.79 -9.52 10.11
C GLU A 20 -19.12 -8.80 8.79
N ALA A 21 -20.41 -8.69 8.44
CA ALA A 21 -20.82 -8.08 7.17
C ALA A 21 -20.42 -6.60 7.02
N HIS A 22 -20.18 -5.92 8.14
CA HIS A 22 -19.82 -4.50 8.19
C HIS A 22 -18.31 -4.24 8.41
N ASP A 23 -17.52 -5.30 8.60
CA ASP A 23 -16.08 -5.14 8.79
C ASP A 23 -15.43 -4.54 7.54
N SER A 24 -14.57 -3.55 7.73
CA SER A 24 -13.73 -3.05 6.64
C SER A 24 -12.62 -4.07 6.29
N MET A 25 -12.09 -3.98 5.09
CA MET A 25 -10.91 -4.77 4.71
C MET A 25 -9.72 -4.45 5.60
N LEU A 26 -9.61 -3.21 6.08
CA LEU A 26 -8.57 -2.81 7.03
C LEU A 26 -8.70 -3.56 8.36
N ASP A 27 -9.92 -3.71 8.89
CA ASP A 27 -10.18 -4.47 10.11
C ASP A 27 -9.81 -5.95 9.92
N ALA A 28 -10.20 -6.54 8.79
CA ALA A 28 -9.87 -7.92 8.47
C ALA A 28 -8.36 -8.15 8.34
N LEU A 29 -7.63 -7.26 7.65
CA LEU A 29 -6.18 -7.33 7.53
C LEU A 29 -5.51 -7.27 8.89
N ARG A 30 -5.86 -6.31 9.73
CA ARG A 30 -5.20 -6.06 11.01
C ARG A 30 -5.64 -7.00 12.13
N GLY A 31 -6.86 -7.54 12.04
CA GLY A 31 -7.45 -8.46 13.00
C GLY A 31 -7.15 -9.92 12.65
N PRO A 32 -8.10 -10.65 12.05
CA PRO A 32 -7.98 -12.09 11.85
C PRO A 32 -6.77 -12.50 10.96
N LEU A 33 -6.34 -11.66 10.03
CA LEU A 33 -5.23 -11.95 9.12
C LEU A 33 -3.85 -11.57 9.70
N GLY A 34 -3.78 -10.72 10.73
CA GLY A 34 -2.53 -10.32 11.38
C GLY A 34 -1.61 -9.44 10.52
N LEU A 35 -2.08 -8.94 9.39
CA LEU A 35 -1.33 -8.08 8.47
C LEU A 35 -1.47 -6.62 8.89
N THR A 36 -0.58 -6.17 9.77
CA THR A 36 -0.68 -4.87 10.45
C THR A 36 0.01 -3.73 9.73
N GLY A 37 0.60 -3.97 8.57
CA GLY A 37 1.33 -2.97 7.78
C GLY A 37 0.44 -1.83 7.27
N ALA A 38 -0.73 -2.14 6.73
CA ALA A 38 -1.74 -1.11 6.44
C ALA A 38 -2.19 -0.44 7.74
N LYS A 39 -2.22 0.91 7.77
CA LYS A 39 -2.46 1.69 8.98
C LYS A 39 -3.79 2.42 8.92
N GLU A 40 -4.48 2.50 10.06
CA GLU A 40 -5.61 3.40 10.21
C GLU A 40 -5.10 4.80 10.56
N GLY A 41 -5.32 5.75 9.65
CA GLY A 41 -5.01 7.16 9.89
C GLY A 41 -6.26 8.03 10.04
N CYS A 42 -7.30 7.80 9.26
CA CYS A 42 -8.53 8.60 9.28
C CYS A 42 -9.82 7.78 9.36
N GLY A 43 -9.85 6.55 8.85
CA GLY A 43 -11.07 5.73 8.74
C GLY A 43 -12.10 6.24 7.70
N THR A 44 -11.79 7.30 6.96
CA THR A 44 -12.70 8.03 6.06
C THR A 44 -12.25 8.06 4.60
N GLY A 45 -11.14 7.37 4.27
CA GLY A 45 -10.61 7.29 2.91
C GLY A 45 -9.74 8.47 2.47
N ASP A 46 -9.52 9.48 3.33
CA ASP A 46 -8.83 10.73 2.96
C ASP A 46 -7.31 10.63 3.01
N CYS A 47 -6.74 9.85 3.95
CA CYS A 47 -5.31 9.92 4.25
C CYS A 47 -4.43 8.89 3.50
N GLY A 48 -5.01 7.83 2.95
CA GLY A 48 -4.27 6.80 2.22
C GLY A 48 -3.30 5.93 3.04
N ALA A 49 -3.22 6.07 4.36
CA ALA A 49 -2.34 5.25 5.20
C ALA A 49 -2.70 3.75 5.16
N CYS A 50 -3.93 3.43 4.79
CA CYS A 50 -4.46 2.08 4.60
C CYS A 50 -4.43 1.60 3.15
N SER A 51 -3.70 2.26 2.26
CA SER A 51 -3.65 1.88 0.84
C SER A 51 -3.15 0.44 0.66
N ILE A 52 -3.91 -0.31 -0.14
CA ILE A 52 -3.59 -1.66 -0.64
C ILE A 52 -3.88 -1.71 -2.14
N THR A 53 -3.49 -2.77 -2.81
CA THR A 53 -3.99 -3.06 -4.16
C THR A 53 -5.03 -4.15 -4.14
N VAL A 54 -6.05 -4.04 -4.98
CA VAL A 54 -7.08 -5.06 -5.23
C VAL A 54 -7.18 -5.24 -6.73
N ASP A 55 -6.87 -6.43 -7.22
CA ASP A 55 -6.78 -6.73 -8.64
C ASP A 55 -5.93 -5.70 -9.42
N GLY A 56 -4.79 -5.29 -8.83
CA GLY A 56 -3.87 -4.30 -9.37
C GLY A 56 -4.32 -2.84 -9.26
N ARG A 57 -5.45 -2.54 -8.63
CA ARG A 57 -5.95 -1.17 -8.42
C ARG A 57 -5.69 -0.71 -7.00
N LEU A 58 -5.21 0.50 -6.84
CA LEU A 58 -5.01 1.14 -5.53
C LEU A 58 -6.37 1.44 -4.87
N VAL A 59 -6.55 0.99 -3.64
CA VAL A 59 -7.79 1.09 -2.86
C VAL A 59 -7.48 1.49 -1.42
N CYS A 60 -8.36 2.27 -0.80
CA CYS A 60 -8.34 2.53 0.64
C CYS A 60 -9.04 1.38 1.39
N ALA A 61 -8.29 0.55 2.09
CA ALA A 61 -8.82 -0.62 2.78
C ALA A 61 -9.88 -0.28 3.86
N CYS A 62 -9.85 0.93 4.42
CA CYS A 62 -10.84 1.39 5.39
C CYS A 62 -12.24 1.65 4.79
N LEU A 63 -12.36 1.78 3.46
CA LEU A 63 -13.63 2.01 2.76
C LEU A 63 -14.15 0.77 2.03
N MET A 64 -13.32 -0.24 1.83
CA MET A 64 -13.71 -1.50 1.22
C MET A 64 -14.26 -2.44 2.29
N LEU A 65 -15.39 -3.08 2.05
CA LEU A 65 -15.89 -4.13 2.94
C LEU A 65 -15.05 -5.40 2.80
N ALA A 66 -14.79 -6.08 3.92
CA ALA A 66 -14.01 -7.31 3.93
C ALA A 66 -14.62 -8.40 3.03
N VAL A 67 -15.95 -8.49 2.99
CA VAL A 67 -16.69 -9.44 2.15
C VAL A 67 -16.52 -9.18 0.64
N GLU A 68 -16.18 -7.96 0.23
CA GLU A 68 -15.95 -7.62 -1.17
C GLU A 68 -14.62 -8.19 -1.70
N SER A 69 -13.77 -8.72 -0.82
CA SER A 69 -12.50 -9.34 -1.20
C SER A 69 -12.63 -10.80 -1.66
N GLU A 70 -13.83 -11.37 -1.59
CA GLU A 70 -14.09 -12.74 -2.05
C GLU A 70 -13.60 -12.93 -3.51
N GLY A 71 -12.74 -13.94 -3.70
CA GLY A 71 -12.17 -14.29 -5.01
C GLY A 71 -11.21 -13.27 -5.61
N LYS A 72 -10.83 -12.20 -4.89
CA LYS A 72 -9.93 -11.15 -5.40
C LYS A 72 -8.47 -11.41 -5.04
N SER A 73 -7.58 -10.69 -5.73
CA SER A 73 -6.15 -10.66 -5.44
C SER A 73 -5.77 -9.34 -4.77
N LEU A 74 -5.28 -9.41 -3.53
CA LEU A 74 -4.87 -8.27 -2.75
C LEU A 74 -3.35 -8.20 -2.62
N GLY A 75 -2.81 -6.98 -2.74
CA GLY A 75 -1.41 -6.70 -2.44
C GLY A 75 -1.30 -5.74 -1.28
N THR A 76 -0.54 -6.12 -0.26
CA THR A 76 -0.26 -5.30 0.92
C THR A 76 1.23 -5.01 1.03
N ILE A 77 1.61 -4.14 1.96
CA ILE A 77 3.02 -3.78 2.17
C ILE A 77 3.88 -5.00 2.55
N GLU A 78 3.31 -5.97 3.24
CA GLU A 78 4.00 -7.21 3.62
C GLU A 78 4.46 -8.03 2.40
N GLY A 79 3.72 -7.95 1.30
CA GLY A 79 4.07 -8.63 0.05
C GLY A 79 5.04 -7.86 -0.85
N MET A 80 5.50 -6.66 -0.45
CA MET A 80 6.46 -5.91 -1.27
C MET A 80 7.87 -6.49 -1.24
N SER A 81 8.26 -7.13 -0.13
CA SER A 81 9.58 -7.76 0.00
C SER A 81 9.43 -9.26 -0.15
N LEU A 82 9.93 -9.81 -1.24
CA LEU A 82 9.97 -11.25 -1.47
C LEU A 82 11.34 -11.81 -1.05
N GLY A 83 11.35 -12.86 -0.23
CA GLY A 83 12.59 -13.52 0.19
C GLY A 83 13.47 -12.68 1.14
N GLY A 84 12.93 -11.62 1.75
CA GLY A 84 13.66 -10.78 2.69
C GLY A 84 14.47 -9.65 2.03
N GLU A 85 14.49 -9.57 0.70
CA GLU A 85 15.15 -8.47 -0.02
C GLU A 85 14.20 -7.30 -0.23
N LEU A 86 14.68 -6.09 0.05
CA LEU A 86 13.93 -4.86 -0.17
C LEU A 86 13.87 -4.52 -1.66
N LEU A 87 12.71 -4.15 -2.14
CA LEU A 87 12.59 -3.56 -3.47
C LEU A 87 13.39 -2.25 -3.57
N PRO A 88 13.85 -1.86 -4.78
CA PRO A 88 14.55 -0.59 -4.98
C PRO A 88 13.86 0.61 -4.32
N LEU A 89 12.53 0.69 -4.42
CA LEU A 89 11.74 1.74 -3.80
C LEU A 89 11.86 1.76 -2.27
N GLN A 90 11.78 0.60 -1.61
CA GLN A 90 11.92 0.50 -0.16
C GLN A 90 13.33 0.88 0.28
N ARG A 91 14.36 0.43 -0.46
CA ARG A 91 15.75 0.76 -0.20
C ARG A 91 15.98 2.27 -0.31
N LYS A 92 15.47 2.93 -1.37
CA LYS A 92 15.58 4.38 -1.54
C LYS A 92 14.93 5.16 -0.40
N PHE A 93 13.78 4.72 0.08
CA PHE A 93 13.12 5.34 1.24
C PHE A 93 13.99 5.28 2.50
N LEU A 94 14.73 4.19 2.71
CA LEU A 94 15.66 4.07 3.84
C LEU A 94 16.93 4.92 3.64
N GLU A 95 17.55 4.87 2.45
CA GLU A 95 18.76 5.60 2.12
C GLU A 95 18.59 7.12 2.23
N MET A 96 17.44 7.63 1.82
CA MET A 96 17.14 9.06 1.84
C MET A 96 16.57 9.55 3.17
N ALA A 97 16.50 8.68 4.18
CA ALA A 97 15.97 8.96 5.53
C ALA A 97 14.57 9.61 5.52
N GLU A 98 13.66 9.05 4.72
CA GLU A 98 12.31 9.57 4.52
C GLU A 98 11.33 9.19 5.61
N LEU A 99 11.78 8.42 6.57
CA LEU A 99 10.95 7.87 7.62
C LEU A 99 11.07 8.72 8.88
N GLN A 100 9.94 9.26 9.35
CA GLN A 100 9.85 9.87 10.68
C GLN A 100 8.95 9.01 11.56
N CYS A 101 7.65 9.30 11.68
CA CYS A 101 6.75 8.47 12.49
C CYS A 101 6.42 7.11 11.85
N GLY A 102 6.52 6.98 10.53
CA GLY A 102 6.32 5.74 9.79
C GLY A 102 4.86 5.37 9.48
N ILE A 103 3.87 6.10 10.00
CA ILE A 103 2.44 5.75 9.82
C ILE A 103 1.99 5.81 8.36
N CYS A 104 2.39 6.83 7.61
CA CYS A 104 2.00 6.96 6.19
C CYS A 104 2.82 6.04 5.28
N THR A 105 4.00 5.60 5.71
CA THR A 105 5.00 4.94 4.85
C THR A 105 4.48 3.72 4.10
N PRO A 106 3.76 2.76 4.71
CA PRO A 106 3.22 1.61 3.99
C PRO A 106 2.30 2.02 2.85
N GLY A 107 1.37 2.94 3.11
CA GLY A 107 0.43 3.44 2.10
C GLY A 107 1.13 4.19 0.98
N VAL A 108 2.10 5.04 1.29
CA VAL A 108 2.91 5.77 0.29
C VAL A 108 3.70 4.81 -0.59
N LEU A 109 4.32 3.77 0.00
CA LEU A 109 5.08 2.77 -0.76
C LEU A 109 4.19 1.99 -1.73
N ILE A 110 3.00 1.55 -1.30
CA ILE A 110 2.02 0.86 -2.17
C ILE A 110 1.55 1.79 -3.30
N ALA A 111 1.25 3.06 -2.99
CA ALA A 111 0.83 4.04 -4.00
C ALA A 111 1.95 4.34 -5.01
N ALA A 112 3.18 4.56 -4.54
CA ALA A 112 4.33 4.80 -5.39
C ALA A 112 4.66 3.58 -6.28
N LYS A 113 4.60 2.36 -5.73
CA LYS A 113 4.75 1.14 -6.52
C LYS A 113 3.70 1.05 -7.62
N SER A 114 2.42 1.25 -7.28
CA SER A 114 1.32 1.24 -8.25
C SER A 114 1.47 2.33 -9.33
N LEU A 115 2.03 3.48 -8.99
CA LEU A 115 2.35 4.54 -9.96
C LEU A 115 3.45 4.09 -10.93
N LEU A 116 4.58 3.58 -10.39
CA LEU A 116 5.74 3.16 -11.19
C LEU A 116 5.44 1.97 -12.10
N GLU A 117 4.55 1.07 -11.71
CA GLU A 117 4.06 -0.03 -12.55
C GLU A 117 3.26 0.46 -13.75
N LYS A 118 2.52 1.56 -13.60
CA LYS A 118 1.72 2.16 -14.68
C LYS A 118 2.52 3.13 -15.54
N ASN A 119 3.42 3.87 -14.91
CA ASN A 119 4.29 4.85 -15.56
C ASN A 119 5.72 4.70 -15.01
N PRO A 120 6.59 3.96 -15.71
CA PRO A 120 7.97 3.73 -15.27
C PRO A 120 8.88 4.96 -15.45
N ASN A 121 8.40 6.01 -16.09
CA ASN A 121 9.14 7.27 -16.30
C ASN A 121 8.30 8.50 -15.92
N PRO A 122 7.87 8.60 -14.65
CA PRO A 122 7.03 9.71 -14.24
C PRO A 122 7.83 11.02 -14.18
N THR A 123 7.17 12.13 -14.50
CA THR A 123 7.65 13.46 -14.14
C THR A 123 7.42 13.72 -12.65
N GLU A 124 8.12 14.69 -12.07
CA GLU A 124 7.89 15.10 -10.69
C GLU A 124 6.43 15.46 -10.41
N THR A 125 5.78 16.16 -11.35
CA THR A 125 4.37 16.52 -11.25
C THR A 125 3.47 15.28 -11.18
N GLU A 126 3.73 14.28 -12.01
CA GLU A 126 2.96 13.03 -11.99
C GLU A 126 3.18 12.25 -10.69
N VAL A 127 4.40 12.26 -10.12
CA VAL A 127 4.66 11.66 -8.80
C VAL A 127 3.85 12.40 -7.72
N ARG A 128 3.87 13.72 -7.70
CA ARG A 128 3.10 14.52 -6.75
C ARG A 128 1.60 14.26 -6.86
N PHE A 129 1.06 14.18 -8.07
CA PHE A 129 -0.35 13.81 -8.29
C PHE A 129 -0.65 12.36 -7.89
N GLY A 130 0.22 11.43 -8.23
CA GLY A 130 0.06 10.02 -7.89
C GLY A 130 0.05 9.74 -6.37
N LEU A 131 0.73 10.59 -5.60
CA LEU A 131 0.79 10.51 -4.13
C LEU A 131 -0.18 11.47 -3.42
N ALA A 132 -0.97 12.27 -4.13
CA ALA A 132 -1.83 13.28 -3.52
C ALA A 132 -2.87 12.70 -2.54
N GLY A 133 -3.27 11.44 -2.72
CA GLY A 133 -4.16 10.71 -1.82
C GLY A 133 -3.47 10.07 -0.60
N ASN A 134 -2.14 10.21 -0.44
CA ASN A 134 -1.37 9.63 0.65
C ASN A 134 -0.76 10.75 1.51
N LEU A 135 -1.43 11.07 2.62
CA LEU A 135 -1.07 12.21 3.45
C LEU A 135 0.08 11.89 4.42
N CYS A 136 1.08 12.77 4.45
CA CYS A 136 2.16 12.74 5.43
C CYS A 136 2.26 14.08 6.14
N ARG A 137 2.17 14.08 7.49
CA ARG A 137 2.27 15.30 8.30
C ARG A 137 3.71 15.65 8.68
N CYS A 138 4.64 14.71 8.51
CA CYS A 138 6.00 14.83 9.06
C CYS A 138 7.04 15.31 8.05
N THR A 139 7.05 14.74 6.84
CA THR A 139 8.20 14.80 5.91
C THR A 139 8.25 16.02 4.99
N GLY A 140 7.10 16.66 4.75
CA GLY A 140 6.99 17.73 3.74
C GLY A 140 7.10 17.25 2.28
N TYR A 141 7.10 15.93 2.04
CA TYR A 141 7.05 15.23 0.74
C TYR A 141 8.29 15.35 -0.17
N ASP A 142 9.10 16.40 -0.07
CA ASP A 142 10.19 16.64 -1.03
C ASP A 142 11.08 15.40 -1.25
N LYS A 143 11.55 14.82 -0.17
CA LYS A 143 12.38 13.63 -0.23
C LYS A 143 11.60 12.40 -0.70
N ILE A 144 10.33 12.21 -0.28
CA ILE A 144 9.48 11.12 -0.78
C ILE A 144 9.39 11.17 -2.30
N VAL A 145 9.13 12.35 -2.86
CA VAL A 145 9.07 12.55 -4.32
C VAL A 145 10.40 12.21 -4.97
N ARG A 146 11.52 12.69 -4.39
CA ARG A 146 12.86 12.36 -4.89
C ARG A 146 13.15 10.87 -4.85
N ALA A 147 12.83 10.18 -3.75
CA ALA A 147 13.02 8.73 -3.64
C ALA A 147 12.26 7.96 -4.74
N VAL A 148 11.03 8.36 -5.05
CA VAL A 148 10.26 7.77 -6.16
C VAL A 148 10.92 8.06 -7.52
N MET A 149 11.36 9.31 -7.76
CA MET A 149 12.04 9.70 -9.00
C MET A 149 13.36 8.95 -9.20
N GLU A 150 14.19 8.83 -8.15
CA GLU A 150 15.44 8.08 -8.20
C GLU A 150 15.21 6.58 -8.41
N THR A 151 14.17 6.02 -7.76
CA THR A 151 13.77 4.62 -8.01
C THR A 151 13.39 4.42 -9.47
N ALA A 152 12.59 5.31 -10.04
CA ALA A 152 12.22 5.25 -11.45
C ALA A 152 13.45 5.30 -12.38
N ALA A 153 14.43 6.15 -12.06
CA ALA A 153 15.67 6.26 -12.83
C ALA A 153 16.53 4.97 -12.71
N GLU A 154 16.66 4.42 -11.51
CA GLU A 154 17.39 3.16 -11.26
C GLU A 154 16.77 1.98 -12.01
N MET A 155 15.44 1.83 -11.97
CA MET A 155 14.72 0.77 -12.67
C MET A 155 14.90 0.83 -14.19
N ARG A 156 15.00 2.02 -14.78
CA ARG A 156 15.28 2.19 -16.22
C ARG A 156 16.74 1.91 -16.57
N GLY A 157 17.69 2.20 -15.68
CA GLY A 157 19.12 1.93 -15.89
C GLY A 157 19.51 0.47 -15.69
N ALA A 158 18.64 -0.32 -15.03
CA ALA A 158 18.85 -1.75 -14.81
C ALA A 158 18.21 -2.63 -15.90
N ALA A 159 17.49 -2.03 -16.85
CA ALA A 159 16.91 -2.67 -18.03
C ALA A 159 17.80 -2.43 -19.24
#